data_2e1c203fca2ae6ac6080a520d3951484
#
_entry.id   2e1c203fca2ae6ac6080a520d3951484
#
_cell.length_a   1.000
_cell.length_b   1.000
_cell.length_c   1.000
_cell.angle_alpha   90.00
_cell.angle_beta   90.00
_cell.angle_gamma   90.00
#
_symmetry.space_group_name_H-M   'P 1'
#
loop_
_entity.id
_entity.type
_entity.pdbx_description
1 polymer ?
#
loop_
_entity_poly.entity_id
_entity_poly.type
_entity_poly.pdbx_seq_one_letter_code
_entity_poly.pdbx_strand_id
1 'polypeptide(L)'
;MMKRKISTIMAMLMLLSMTACGRTPEVDTADDTSSQTETAAGMPQQNNGQDGQTGDQNNVNPDNGADNNTADQPTIDPEPVDSVKSAEDAVRFISNNLYSLCSEVLPMAVETRALDLSDADTVQYNTGLSATDGITDIVLSESAVGSFAYSLVYVRTDGSNTDAIHQSLKDSIDPRKWVCVEAEAMNTIRLDDDICVVMGSAEQVDTISASLRQAAEGVFEKVGDFTSVL
;
A
#
# COMPACT_ATOMS: atom_id res chain seq x y z
N MET A 1 5.47 35.26 44.11
CA MET A 1 6.28 34.25 44.82
C MET A 1 6.32 32.98 43.96
N MET A 2 7.39 32.80 43.20
CA MET A 2 7.64 31.65 42.33
C MET A 2 8.29 30.53 43.15
N LYS A 3 7.69 29.34 43.14
CA LYS A 3 8.35 28.12 43.64
C LYS A 3 8.77 27.27 42.46
N ARG A 4 10.07 27.30 42.11
CA ARG A 4 10.74 26.38 41.22
C ARG A 4 10.87 25.02 41.90
N LYS A 5 10.36 23.97 41.28
CA LYS A 5 10.67 22.58 41.65
C LYS A 5 11.68 22.04 40.61
N ILE A 6 12.88 21.87 41.10
CA ILE A 6 13.98 21.17 40.45
C ILE A 6 13.70 19.68 40.68
N SER A 7 13.52 18.90 39.65
CA SER A 7 13.44 17.45 39.74
C SER A 7 14.67 16.81 39.09
N THR A 8 15.29 16.02 39.88
CA THR A 8 16.61 15.41 39.81
C THR A 8 16.64 14.33 38.73
N ILE A 9 17.63 14.43 37.83
CA ILE A 9 18.00 13.44 36.85
C ILE A 9 18.69 12.27 37.59
N MET A 10 18.16 11.08 37.46
CA MET A 10 18.81 9.84 37.90
C MET A 10 19.30 9.09 36.66
N ALA A 11 20.57 9.23 36.39
CA ALA A 11 21.30 8.43 35.42
C ALA A 11 21.48 7.01 35.94
N MET A 12 20.97 6.01 35.23
CA MET A 12 21.27 4.62 35.50
C MET A 12 22.01 4.01 34.32
N LEU A 13 23.29 3.92 34.54
CA LEU A 13 24.26 3.24 33.69
C LEU A 13 24.08 1.73 33.91
N MET A 14 23.78 0.94 32.90
CA MET A 14 23.92 -0.52 32.95
C MET A 14 24.85 -1.01 31.85
N LEU A 15 25.85 -1.70 32.35
CA LEU A 15 26.99 -2.26 31.67
C LEU A 15 26.66 -3.49 30.83
N LEU A 16 27.43 -3.61 29.77
CA LEU A 16 27.68 -4.72 28.86
C LEU A 16 27.67 -6.12 29.47
N SER A 17 27.18 -7.06 28.69
CA SER A 17 27.68 -8.43 28.66
C SER A 17 27.74 -8.93 27.22
N MET A 18 28.96 -8.94 26.67
CA MET A 18 29.31 -9.67 25.45
C MET A 18 29.42 -11.16 25.79
N THR A 19 28.70 -11.98 25.06
CA THR A 19 29.02 -13.42 25.02
C THR A 19 29.16 -13.80 23.55
N ALA A 20 30.41 -13.92 23.13
CA ALA A 20 30.79 -14.53 21.87
C ALA A 20 30.69 -16.05 22.01
N CYS A 21 29.98 -16.71 21.13
CA CYS A 21 30.14 -18.15 20.85
C CYS A 21 30.28 -18.32 19.34
N GLY A 22 31.51 -18.44 18.94
CA GLY A 22 31.87 -18.91 17.60
C GLY A 22 31.58 -20.40 17.49
N ARG A 23 31.05 -20.79 16.35
CA ARG A 23 31.06 -22.19 15.89
C ARG A 23 31.21 -22.19 14.37
N THR A 24 32.40 -22.55 13.94
CA THR A 24 32.71 -22.94 12.57
C THR A 24 32.13 -24.34 12.30
N PRO A 25 31.49 -24.63 11.18
CA PRO A 25 31.34 -25.97 10.66
C PRO A 25 32.49 -26.29 9.70
N GLU A 26 33.05 -27.43 9.91
CA GLU A 26 34.04 -28.12 9.09
C GLU A 26 33.47 -28.45 7.70
N VAL A 27 34.37 -28.37 6.75
CA VAL A 27 34.24 -28.86 5.37
C VAL A 27 34.49 -30.34 5.36
N ASP A 28 33.50 -31.17 5.01
CA ASP A 28 33.71 -32.52 4.60
C ASP A 28 33.55 -32.64 3.07
N THR A 29 34.68 -32.87 2.44
CA THR A 29 34.83 -33.35 1.07
C THR A 29 34.62 -34.84 1.04
N ALA A 30 33.66 -35.33 0.28
CA ALA A 30 33.64 -36.66 -0.27
C ALA A 30 33.09 -36.67 -1.69
N ASP A 31 33.99 -36.93 -2.54
CA ASP A 31 34.00 -37.45 -3.89
C ASP A 31 33.05 -38.66 -4.05
N ASP A 32 32.19 -38.70 -5.07
CA ASP A 32 32.10 -39.89 -5.91
C ASP A 32 31.38 -39.65 -7.23
N THR A 33 31.98 -40.20 -8.21
CA THR A 33 31.86 -40.31 -9.65
C THR A 33 30.65 -41.15 -10.08
N SER A 34 30.06 -40.81 -11.18
CA SER A 34 29.55 -41.70 -12.27
C SER A 34 28.17 -41.29 -12.80
N SER A 35 28.14 -41.03 -14.00
CA SER A 35 27.84 -41.64 -15.29
C SER A 35 26.65 -41.08 -16.00
N GLN A 36 26.95 -40.51 -17.11
CA GLN A 36 26.30 -40.46 -18.43
C GLN A 36 25.03 -41.29 -18.59
N THR A 37 24.01 -40.69 -19.20
CA THR A 37 23.44 -41.19 -20.48
C THR A 37 22.67 -40.11 -21.20
N GLU A 38 23.13 -39.79 -22.39
CA GLU A 38 22.41 -39.08 -23.46
C GLU A 38 21.18 -39.86 -23.88
N THR A 39 20.11 -39.19 -24.21
CA THR A 39 19.29 -39.58 -25.39
C THR A 39 18.56 -38.36 -25.92
N ALA A 40 18.94 -37.96 -27.10
CA ALA A 40 18.28 -37.03 -28.01
C ALA A 40 17.08 -37.69 -28.70
N ALA A 41 16.22 -36.86 -29.27
CA ALA A 41 15.18 -37.05 -30.27
C ALA A 41 13.77 -36.75 -29.73
N GLY A 42 12.96 -35.97 -30.36
CA GLY A 42 12.83 -35.53 -31.71
C GLY A 42 11.67 -34.55 -31.82
N MET A 43 11.85 -33.55 -32.62
CA MET A 43 10.75 -32.74 -33.18
C MET A 43 9.97 -33.55 -34.21
N PRO A 44 8.71 -33.18 -34.44
CA PRO A 44 8.31 -33.00 -35.84
C PRO A 44 7.74 -31.62 -36.13
N GLN A 45 8.28 -31.05 -37.17
CA GLN A 45 7.72 -29.98 -38.00
C GLN A 45 6.71 -30.59 -38.99
N GLN A 46 5.91 -29.66 -39.56
CA GLN A 46 5.10 -29.73 -40.78
C GLN A 46 3.61 -29.99 -40.52
N ASN A 47 2.68 -29.30 -41.19
CA ASN A 47 2.66 -28.90 -42.57
C ASN A 47 1.62 -27.80 -42.85
N ASN A 48 1.92 -27.00 -43.84
CA ASN A 48 1.13 -26.12 -44.68
C ASN A 48 -0.19 -26.73 -45.16
N GLY A 49 -1.21 -25.89 -45.27
CA GLY A 49 -2.42 -26.12 -46.05
C GLY A 49 -3.09 -24.79 -46.39
N GLN A 50 -2.68 -24.24 -47.51
CA GLN A 50 -3.24 -23.12 -48.24
C GLN A 50 -4.29 -23.70 -49.23
N ASP A 51 -5.46 -23.06 -49.30
CA ASP A 51 -6.38 -22.93 -50.45
C ASP A 51 -7.70 -22.42 -49.87
N GLY A 52 -8.34 -21.34 -50.25
CA GLY A 52 -8.58 -20.88 -51.59
C GLY A 52 -10.06 -20.57 -51.75
N GLN A 53 -10.38 -19.30 -52.01
CA GLN A 53 -11.43 -18.84 -52.90
C GLN A 53 -12.84 -18.53 -52.37
N THR A 54 -13.12 -17.23 -52.51
CA THR A 54 -14.25 -16.54 -53.16
C THR A 54 -15.66 -16.55 -52.54
N GLY A 55 -16.10 -15.34 -52.23
CA GLY A 55 -17.28 -14.70 -52.81
C GLY A 55 -18.58 -14.90 -52.05
N ASP A 56 -19.06 -13.87 -51.39
CA ASP A 56 -20.22 -13.13 -51.85
C ASP A 56 -20.55 -11.98 -50.91
N GLN A 57 -20.80 -10.87 -51.53
CA GLN A 57 -21.34 -9.66 -50.94
C GLN A 57 -22.82 -9.90 -50.64
N ASN A 58 -23.27 -9.65 -49.41
CA ASN A 58 -24.61 -9.17 -49.19
C ASN A 58 -24.63 -8.19 -48.01
N ASN A 59 -24.84 -6.98 -48.44
CA ASN A 59 -25.24 -5.80 -47.73
C ASN A 59 -26.56 -6.03 -46.99
N VAL A 60 -26.55 -5.96 -45.67
CA VAL A 60 -27.75 -5.60 -44.90
C VAL A 60 -27.33 -4.60 -43.81
N ASN A 61 -27.93 -3.44 -43.98
CA ASN A 61 -27.78 -2.21 -43.22
C ASN A 61 -28.28 -2.36 -41.77
N PRO A 62 -27.80 -1.47 -40.91
CA PRO A 62 -27.78 -1.63 -39.45
C PRO A 62 -29.10 -1.20 -38.83
N ASP A 63 -29.57 -1.97 -37.89
CA ASP A 63 -30.51 -1.44 -36.92
C ASP A 63 -29.78 -1.23 -35.58
N ASN A 64 -29.80 0.01 -35.16
CA ASN A 64 -29.23 0.54 -33.94
C ASN A 64 -29.89 -0.08 -32.71
N GLY A 65 -29.15 -0.90 -32.02
CA GLY A 65 -29.35 -1.22 -30.64
C GLY A 65 -28.06 -0.95 -29.88
N ALA A 66 -27.75 0.32 -29.70
CA ALA A 66 -26.71 0.73 -28.78
C ALA A 66 -27.25 0.60 -27.35
N ASP A 67 -27.21 -0.62 -26.81
CA ASP A 67 -27.19 -0.77 -25.37
C ASP A 67 -25.81 -0.33 -24.86
N ASN A 68 -25.69 0.98 -24.67
CA ASN A 68 -24.64 1.57 -23.85
C ASN A 68 -24.92 1.19 -22.39
N ASN A 69 -24.60 -0.03 -22.03
CA ASN A 69 -24.35 -0.40 -20.65
C ASN A 69 -22.92 0.08 -20.30
N THR A 70 -22.73 1.38 -20.31
CA THR A 70 -21.63 2.02 -19.61
C THR A 70 -21.99 1.83 -18.13
N ALA A 71 -21.39 0.81 -17.50
CA ALA A 71 -21.36 0.74 -16.06
C ALA A 71 -20.95 2.10 -15.56
N ASP A 72 -21.78 2.73 -14.74
CA ASP A 72 -21.51 3.97 -14.04
C ASP A 72 -20.24 3.78 -13.21
N GLN A 73 -19.11 4.06 -13.82
CA GLN A 73 -17.88 4.28 -13.07
C GLN A 73 -18.11 5.62 -12.37
N PRO A 74 -18.11 5.68 -11.04
CA PRO A 74 -18.32 6.95 -10.35
C PRO A 74 -17.27 7.93 -10.86
N THR A 75 -17.75 8.99 -11.52
CA THR A 75 -16.90 10.10 -11.96
C THR A 75 -16.45 10.80 -10.68
N ILE A 76 -15.21 10.57 -10.26
CA ILE A 76 -14.64 11.29 -9.11
C ILE A 76 -14.62 12.76 -9.48
N ASP A 77 -15.30 13.59 -8.70
CA ASP A 77 -15.29 15.05 -8.84
C ASP A 77 -13.82 15.54 -8.76
N PRO A 78 -13.30 16.26 -9.75
CA PRO A 78 -11.90 16.68 -9.77
C PRO A 78 -11.57 17.79 -8.75
N GLU A 79 -12.56 18.35 -8.06
CA GLU A 79 -12.33 19.41 -7.09
C GLU A 79 -11.75 18.89 -5.77
N PRO A 80 -10.76 19.58 -5.17
CA PRO A 80 -10.27 19.28 -3.83
C PRO A 80 -11.39 19.33 -2.79
N VAL A 81 -11.24 18.58 -1.71
CA VAL A 81 -12.17 18.62 -0.58
C VAL A 81 -11.66 19.58 0.50
N ASP A 82 -12.59 20.20 1.22
CA ASP A 82 -12.33 21.05 2.39
C ASP A 82 -12.58 20.34 3.73
N SER A 83 -13.09 19.10 3.69
CA SER A 83 -13.31 18.25 4.85
C SER A 83 -13.44 16.79 4.43
N VAL A 84 -13.15 15.84 5.33
CA VAL A 84 -13.30 14.40 5.10
C VAL A 84 -14.37 13.87 6.06
N LYS A 85 -15.53 13.48 5.51
CA LYS A 85 -16.69 12.98 6.29
C LYS A 85 -17.14 11.59 5.86
N SER A 86 -16.62 11.07 4.75
CA SER A 86 -16.97 9.78 4.18
C SER A 86 -15.75 9.13 3.53
N ALA A 87 -15.88 7.85 3.17
CA ALA A 87 -14.87 7.16 2.37
C ALA A 87 -14.65 7.86 1.01
N GLU A 88 -15.71 8.39 0.39
CA GLU A 88 -15.62 9.12 -0.88
C GLU A 88 -14.81 10.42 -0.71
N ASP A 89 -15.04 11.19 0.36
CA ASP A 89 -14.24 12.37 0.66
C ASP A 89 -12.76 11.99 0.89
N ALA A 90 -12.49 10.87 1.57
CA ALA A 90 -11.13 10.38 1.78
C ALA A 90 -10.45 9.99 0.46
N VAL A 91 -11.17 9.33 -0.47
CA VAL A 91 -10.67 9.05 -1.83
C VAL A 91 -10.33 10.35 -2.55
N ARG A 92 -11.22 11.35 -2.50
CA ARG A 92 -11.00 12.67 -3.11
C ARG A 92 -9.85 13.43 -2.45
N PHE A 93 -9.74 13.40 -1.12
CA PHE A 93 -8.63 13.99 -0.39
C PHE A 93 -7.28 13.40 -0.85
N ILE A 94 -7.18 12.09 -0.94
CA ILE A 94 -5.96 11.45 -1.43
C ILE A 94 -5.68 11.84 -2.88
N SER A 95 -6.67 11.72 -3.76
CA SER A 95 -6.47 11.90 -5.20
C SER A 95 -6.29 13.36 -5.61
N ASN A 96 -7.06 14.29 -5.02
CA ASN A 96 -7.13 15.68 -5.49
C ASN A 96 -6.33 16.63 -4.60
N ASN A 97 -6.31 16.44 -3.27
CA ASN A 97 -5.53 17.29 -2.39
C ASN A 97 -4.07 16.82 -2.29
N LEU A 98 -3.87 15.54 -1.92
CA LEU A 98 -2.52 15.03 -1.66
C LEU A 98 -1.73 14.79 -2.95
N TYR A 99 -2.26 14.00 -3.89
CA TYR A 99 -1.49 13.59 -5.08
C TYR A 99 -1.20 14.72 -6.06
N SER A 100 -1.97 15.82 -6.02
CA SER A 100 -1.63 17.02 -6.76
C SER A 100 -0.31 17.66 -6.30
N LEU A 101 0.15 17.37 -5.08
CA LEU A 101 1.36 17.92 -4.48
C LEU A 101 2.59 17.01 -4.60
N CYS A 102 2.42 15.74 -4.98
CA CYS A 102 3.51 14.75 -4.98
C CYS A 102 3.44 13.76 -6.15
N SER A 103 2.85 14.16 -7.27
CA SER A 103 2.67 13.28 -8.43
C SER A 103 3.97 12.70 -9.00
N GLU A 104 5.09 13.39 -8.82
CA GLU A 104 6.41 13.00 -9.34
C GLU A 104 7.01 11.75 -8.66
N VAL A 105 6.59 11.44 -7.42
CA VAL A 105 7.09 10.26 -6.69
C VAL A 105 6.11 9.10 -6.71
N LEU A 106 4.91 9.28 -7.26
CA LEU A 106 3.92 8.22 -7.33
C LEU A 106 4.29 7.17 -8.39
N PRO A 107 3.90 5.89 -8.19
CA PRO A 107 3.95 4.89 -9.26
C PRO A 107 3.16 5.35 -10.49
N MET A 108 3.54 4.84 -11.68
CA MET A 108 2.86 5.20 -12.95
C MET A 108 1.35 4.91 -12.94
N ALA A 109 0.92 3.94 -12.13
CA ALA A 109 -0.49 3.59 -11.96
C ALA A 109 -0.76 3.36 -10.48
N VAL A 110 -1.66 4.16 -9.93
CA VAL A 110 -2.13 4.08 -8.54
C VAL A 110 -3.63 3.88 -8.57
N GLU A 111 -4.10 2.92 -7.80
CA GLU A 111 -5.52 2.68 -7.57
C GLU A 111 -5.90 3.13 -6.16
N THR A 112 -6.92 3.99 -6.06
CA THR A 112 -7.43 4.48 -4.78
C THR A 112 -8.90 4.05 -4.63
N ARG A 113 -9.20 3.32 -3.57
CA ARG A 113 -10.53 2.74 -3.33
C ARG A 113 -10.85 2.58 -1.85
N ALA A 114 -12.12 2.61 -1.50
CA ALA A 114 -12.59 2.19 -0.18
C ALA A 114 -12.52 0.66 -0.07
N LEU A 115 -12.20 0.17 1.12
CA LEU A 115 -12.28 -1.25 1.45
C LEU A 115 -13.66 -1.58 2.03
N ASP A 116 -14.15 -2.77 1.72
CA ASP A 116 -15.32 -3.34 2.39
C ASP A 116 -14.89 -3.84 3.78
N LEU A 117 -15.37 -3.18 4.83
CA LEU A 117 -15.04 -3.56 6.21
C LEU A 117 -15.59 -4.94 6.61
N SER A 118 -16.53 -5.51 5.85
CA SER A 118 -17.02 -6.87 6.06
C SER A 118 -16.10 -7.94 5.48
N ASP A 119 -15.17 -7.58 4.59
CA ASP A 119 -14.12 -8.44 4.05
C ASP A 119 -12.90 -8.41 4.99
N ALA A 120 -12.97 -9.22 6.05
CA ALA A 120 -11.94 -9.26 7.08
C ALA A 120 -10.55 -9.65 6.54
N ASP A 121 -10.48 -10.53 5.53
CA ASP A 121 -9.22 -10.98 4.94
C ASP A 121 -8.54 -9.84 4.19
N THR A 122 -9.29 -9.08 3.38
CA THR A 122 -8.79 -7.90 2.66
C THR A 122 -8.38 -6.79 3.63
N VAL A 123 -9.16 -6.54 4.69
CA VAL A 123 -8.80 -5.57 5.73
C VAL A 123 -7.50 -5.98 6.41
N GLN A 124 -7.41 -7.22 6.90
CA GLN A 124 -6.21 -7.72 7.58
C GLN A 124 -4.96 -7.70 6.69
N TYR A 125 -5.09 -8.12 5.43
CA TYR A 125 -3.97 -8.09 4.49
C TYR A 125 -3.40 -6.69 4.27
N ASN A 126 -4.25 -5.67 4.16
CA ASN A 126 -3.81 -4.31 3.86
C ASN A 126 -3.43 -3.49 5.08
N THR A 127 -3.96 -3.80 6.25
CA THR A 127 -3.81 -2.99 7.46
C THR A 127 -3.17 -3.73 8.63
N GLY A 128 -3.11 -5.06 8.57
CA GLY A 128 -2.73 -5.90 9.72
C GLY A 128 -3.82 -6.01 10.80
N LEU A 129 -4.91 -5.27 10.69
CA LEU A 129 -5.96 -5.25 11.70
C LEU A 129 -6.81 -6.51 11.63
N SER A 130 -7.05 -7.13 12.79
CA SER A 130 -7.92 -8.31 12.94
C SER A 130 -9.36 -7.96 13.32
N ALA A 131 -9.65 -6.70 13.61
CA ALA A 131 -10.96 -6.19 13.97
C ALA A 131 -11.11 -4.74 13.50
N THR A 132 -12.36 -4.33 13.27
CA THR A 132 -12.71 -2.99 12.75
C THR A 132 -13.55 -2.19 13.74
N ASP A 133 -13.57 -2.57 15.02
CA ASP A 133 -14.31 -1.85 16.05
C ASP A 133 -13.80 -0.41 16.17
N GLY A 134 -14.71 0.57 16.07
CA GLY A 134 -14.37 2.00 16.07
C GLY A 134 -13.86 2.55 14.76
N ILE A 135 -13.75 1.72 13.70
CA ILE A 135 -13.40 2.14 12.34
C ILE A 135 -14.68 2.35 11.54
N THR A 136 -14.80 3.49 10.89
CA THR A 136 -15.94 3.83 10.03
C THR A 136 -15.66 3.59 8.57
N ASP A 137 -14.42 3.84 8.12
CA ASP A 137 -14.01 3.63 6.74
C ASP A 137 -12.51 3.32 6.66
N ILE A 138 -12.12 2.55 5.66
CA ILE A 138 -10.71 2.39 5.26
C ILE A 138 -10.62 2.70 3.76
N VAL A 139 -9.70 3.59 3.40
CA VAL A 139 -9.36 3.86 2.01
C VAL A 139 -7.92 3.42 1.78
N LEU A 140 -7.75 2.59 0.77
CA LEU A 140 -6.46 2.09 0.32
C LEU A 140 -6.10 2.77 -1.00
N SER A 141 -4.87 3.27 -1.08
CA SER A 141 -4.27 3.74 -2.31
C SER A 141 -2.94 3.04 -2.51
N GLU A 142 -2.80 2.27 -3.57
CA GLU A 142 -1.63 1.44 -3.79
C GLU A 142 -1.22 1.38 -5.26
N SER A 143 0.01 0.94 -5.51
CA SER A 143 0.45 0.69 -6.87
C SER A 143 -0.38 -0.41 -7.51
N ALA A 144 -0.95 -0.14 -8.69
CA ALA A 144 -1.61 -1.15 -9.51
C ALA A 144 -0.61 -2.16 -10.10
N VAL A 145 0.70 -1.93 -9.93
CA VAL A 145 1.78 -2.79 -10.43
C VAL A 145 2.49 -3.43 -9.24
N GLY A 146 2.35 -4.74 -9.08
CA GLY A 146 2.85 -5.49 -7.92
C GLY A 146 4.38 -5.51 -7.74
N SER A 147 5.16 -4.93 -8.65
CA SER A 147 6.61 -4.75 -8.52
C SER A 147 7.03 -3.43 -7.87
N PHE A 148 6.07 -2.61 -7.46
CA PHE A 148 6.32 -1.37 -6.73
C PHE A 148 5.71 -1.45 -5.33
N ALA A 149 6.57 -1.39 -4.32
CA ALA A 149 6.15 -1.35 -2.93
C ALA A 149 5.67 0.06 -2.58
N TYR A 150 4.42 0.36 -2.87
CA TYR A 150 3.77 1.60 -2.49
C TYR A 150 2.35 1.34 -1.99
N SER A 151 2.03 1.86 -0.81
CA SER A 151 0.68 1.83 -0.24
C SER A 151 0.47 3.01 0.70
N LEU A 152 -0.68 3.66 0.57
CA LEU A 152 -1.21 4.61 1.53
C LEU A 152 -2.52 4.04 2.07
N VAL A 153 -2.61 3.87 3.38
CA VAL A 153 -3.80 3.42 4.08
C VAL A 153 -4.35 4.60 4.88
N TYR A 154 -5.58 4.99 4.60
CA TYR A 154 -6.31 6.03 5.32
C TYR A 154 -7.43 5.38 6.12
N VAL A 155 -7.42 5.53 7.43
CA VAL A 155 -8.39 4.93 8.35
C VAL A 155 -9.18 6.03 9.03
N ARG A 156 -10.49 6.07 8.81
CA ARG A 156 -11.43 6.91 9.55
C ARG A 156 -11.91 6.18 10.78
N THR A 157 -12.01 6.90 11.89
CA THR A 157 -12.51 6.33 13.13
C THR A 157 -13.72 7.12 13.66
N ASP A 158 -14.43 6.54 14.61
CA ASP A 158 -15.52 7.21 15.35
C ASP A 158 -15.01 8.02 16.55
N GLY A 159 -13.69 8.11 16.73
CA GLY A 159 -13.04 8.80 17.84
C GLY A 159 -12.95 8.00 19.14
N SER A 160 -13.61 6.85 19.26
CA SER A 160 -13.70 6.12 20.53
C SER A 160 -12.40 5.38 20.90
N ASN A 161 -11.66 4.85 19.90
CA ASN A 161 -10.49 3.99 20.11
C ASN A 161 -9.29 4.38 19.23
N THR A 162 -9.22 5.60 18.76
CA THR A 162 -8.25 6.01 17.75
C THR A 162 -6.80 5.73 18.14
N ASP A 163 -6.41 5.94 19.40
CA ASP A 163 -5.05 5.66 19.87
C ASP A 163 -4.70 4.17 19.81
N ALA A 164 -5.66 3.31 20.18
CA ALA A 164 -5.47 1.87 20.12
C ALA A 164 -5.40 1.35 18.67
N ILE A 165 -6.26 1.88 17.80
CA ILE A 165 -6.24 1.57 16.36
C ILE A 165 -4.91 2.03 15.75
N HIS A 166 -4.46 3.25 16.06
CA HIS A 166 -3.18 3.76 15.57
C HIS A 166 -2.00 2.89 16.02
N GLN A 167 -1.99 2.46 17.30
CA GLN A 167 -0.95 1.56 17.78
C GLN A 167 -1.01 0.20 17.08
N SER A 168 -2.21 -0.36 16.90
CA SER A 168 -2.39 -1.63 16.20
C SER A 168 -1.92 -1.58 14.75
N LEU A 169 -2.18 -0.49 14.04
CA LEU A 169 -1.68 -0.28 12.68
C LEU A 169 -0.14 -0.29 12.65
N LYS A 170 0.52 0.43 13.57
CA LYS A 170 2.00 0.46 13.67
C LYS A 170 2.61 -0.90 13.94
N ASP A 171 1.93 -1.72 14.75
CA ASP A 171 2.45 -3.00 15.20
C ASP A 171 2.17 -4.15 14.22
N SER A 172 1.15 -4.01 13.37
CA SER A 172 0.59 -5.13 12.61
C SER A 172 0.66 -5.00 11.11
N ILE A 173 0.77 -3.78 10.56
CA ILE A 173 0.84 -3.60 9.11
C ILE A 173 2.15 -4.20 8.56
N ASP A 174 2.04 -5.03 7.50
CA ASP A 174 3.21 -5.72 6.97
C ASP A 174 3.85 -4.93 5.83
N PRO A 175 5.08 -4.42 5.99
CA PRO A 175 5.82 -3.73 4.95
C PRO A 175 6.23 -4.65 3.78
N ARG A 176 6.07 -5.97 3.92
CA ARG A 176 6.40 -7.00 2.93
C ARG A 176 5.17 -7.65 2.33
N LYS A 177 4.01 -7.01 2.40
CA LYS A 177 2.75 -7.57 1.85
C LYS A 177 2.82 -7.91 0.35
N TRP A 178 3.78 -7.37 -0.40
CA TRP A 178 3.98 -7.67 -1.81
C TRP A 178 4.84 -8.91 -2.03
N VAL A 179 4.68 -9.57 -3.18
CA VAL A 179 5.31 -10.89 -3.45
C VAL A 179 6.83 -10.82 -3.62
N CYS A 180 7.35 -9.76 -4.25
CA CYS A 180 8.76 -9.68 -4.66
C CYS A 180 9.48 -8.42 -4.19
N VAL A 181 8.78 -7.52 -3.53
CA VAL A 181 9.31 -6.21 -3.09
C VAL A 181 8.81 -5.92 -1.67
N GLU A 182 9.54 -5.08 -0.96
CA GLU A 182 9.18 -4.60 0.37
C GLU A 182 9.30 -3.09 0.45
N ALA A 183 8.56 -2.47 1.36
CA ALA A 183 8.72 -1.06 1.64
C ALA A 183 10.00 -0.82 2.44
N GLU A 184 10.76 0.22 2.06
CA GLU A 184 11.99 0.63 2.73
C GLU A 184 11.70 1.52 3.94
N ALA A 185 10.58 2.20 3.92
CA ALA A 185 10.15 3.13 4.97
C ALA A 185 8.64 3.08 5.17
N MET A 186 8.21 3.39 6.38
CA MET A 186 6.81 3.53 6.76
C MET A 186 6.65 4.65 7.77
N ASN A 187 5.74 5.59 7.48
CA ASN A 187 5.37 6.67 8.38
C ASN A 187 3.87 6.63 8.69
N THR A 188 3.52 7.01 9.91
CA THR A 188 2.12 7.19 10.31
C THR A 188 1.87 8.60 10.84
N ILE A 189 0.66 9.12 10.64
CA ILE A 189 0.22 10.43 11.14
C ILE A 189 -1.25 10.34 11.60
N ARG A 190 -1.59 11.15 12.60
CA ARG A 190 -2.96 11.43 13.01
C ARG A 190 -3.47 12.71 12.36
N LEU A 191 -4.70 12.66 11.86
CA LEU A 191 -5.43 13.78 11.26
C LEU A 191 -6.79 13.87 11.98
N ASP A 192 -6.90 14.71 13.00
CA ASP A 192 -8.00 14.68 13.99
C ASP A 192 -8.13 13.26 14.60
N ASP A 193 -9.26 12.60 14.36
CA ASP A 193 -9.49 11.20 14.77
C ASP A 193 -9.17 10.18 13.68
N ASP A 194 -8.71 10.61 12.51
CA ASP A 194 -8.32 9.75 11.42
C ASP A 194 -6.82 9.43 11.46
N ILE A 195 -6.42 8.37 10.78
CA ILE A 195 -5.05 7.86 10.76
C ILE A 195 -4.62 7.64 9.31
N CYS A 196 -3.43 8.07 8.96
CA CYS A 196 -2.85 7.79 7.67
C CYS A 196 -1.52 7.04 7.85
N VAL A 197 -1.32 5.99 7.06
CA VAL A 197 -0.08 5.20 7.00
C VAL A 197 0.43 5.24 5.57
N VAL A 198 1.69 5.59 5.39
CA VAL A 198 2.36 5.62 4.08
C VAL A 198 3.53 4.66 4.10
N MET A 199 3.62 3.78 3.11
CA MET A 199 4.70 2.82 2.91
C MET A 199 5.23 2.91 1.48
N GLY A 200 6.55 2.78 1.32
CA GLY A 200 7.20 2.80 0.01
C GLY A 200 8.72 2.87 0.10
N SER A 201 9.38 3.38 -0.93
CA SER A 201 10.77 3.76 -0.83
C SER A 201 10.94 4.93 0.14
N ALA A 202 12.14 5.11 0.70
CA ALA A 202 12.40 6.20 1.64
C ALA A 202 12.06 7.58 1.03
N GLU A 203 12.45 7.83 -0.22
CA GLU A 203 12.14 9.08 -0.93
C GLU A 203 10.63 9.30 -1.09
N GLN A 204 9.90 8.25 -1.46
CA GLN A 204 8.42 8.33 -1.59
C GLN A 204 7.77 8.68 -0.26
N VAL A 205 8.15 7.97 0.80
CA VAL A 205 7.56 8.17 2.13
C VAL A 205 7.83 9.56 2.66
N ASP A 206 9.06 10.08 2.48
CA ASP A 206 9.43 11.43 2.91
C ASP A 206 8.65 12.49 2.13
N THR A 207 8.60 12.38 0.80
CA THR A 207 7.91 13.36 -0.06
C THR A 207 6.40 13.34 0.18
N ILE A 208 5.79 12.14 0.22
CA ILE A 208 4.35 12.00 0.46
C ILE A 208 3.98 12.46 1.87
N SER A 209 4.82 12.18 2.87
CA SER A 209 4.59 12.66 4.24
C SER A 209 4.59 14.20 4.32
N ALA A 210 5.55 14.85 3.66
CA ALA A 210 5.58 16.31 3.61
C ALA A 210 4.34 16.88 2.90
N SER A 211 3.97 16.29 1.76
CA SER A 211 2.80 16.68 0.97
C SER A 211 1.49 16.42 1.72
N LEU A 212 1.39 15.32 2.46
CA LEU A 212 0.23 14.99 3.28
C LEU A 212 0.00 16.03 4.39
N ARG A 213 1.07 16.49 5.04
CA ARG A 213 0.98 17.59 6.01
C ARG A 213 0.42 18.85 5.36
N GLN A 214 0.94 19.22 4.18
CA GLN A 214 0.46 20.38 3.44
C GLN A 214 -0.98 20.22 2.97
N ALA A 215 -1.34 19.05 2.43
CA ALA A 215 -2.72 18.76 1.99
C ALA A 215 -3.72 18.78 3.14
N ALA A 216 -3.29 18.40 4.35
CA ALA A 216 -4.14 18.36 5.54
C ALA A 216 -4.42 19.75 6.14
N GLU A 217 -3.58 20.75 5.83
CA GLU A 217 -3.80 22.13 6.29
C GLU A 217 -5.13 22.69 5.74
N GLY A 218 -6.01 23.12 6.64
CA GLY A 218 -7.33 23.65 6.28
C GLY A 218 -8.41 22.60 6.03
N VAL A 219 -8.06 21.31 5.98
CA VAL A 219 -9.00 20.18 5.87
C VAL A 219 -9.26 19.58 7.26
N PHE A 220 -8.23 19.48 8.09
CA PHE A 220 -8.26 18.93 9.44
C PHE A 220 -7.92 20.00 10.47
N GLU A 221 -8.56 19.93 11.66
CA GLU A 221 -8.28 20.86 12.75
C GLU A 221 -6.94 20.57 13.42
N LYS A 222 -6.58 19.28 13.53
CA LYS A 222 -5.35 18.80 14.16
C LYS A 222 -4.58 17.93 13.23
N VAL A 223 -3.39 18.33 12.89
CA VAL A 223 -2.42 17.55 12.12
C VAL A 223 -1.29 17.16 13.06
N GLY A 224 -1.17 15.86 13.33
CA GLY A 224 -0.16 15.30 14.23
C GLY A 224 1.24 15.32 13.65
N ASP A 225 2.20 14.81 14.41
CA ASP A 225 3.54 14.55 13.92
C ASP A 225 3.64 13.17 13.29
N PHE A 226 4.47 13.05 12.26
CA PHE A 226 4.79 11.76 11.69
C PHE A 226 5.61 10.92 12.67
N THR A 227 5.26 9.65 12.75
CA THR A 227 6.02 8.63 13.47
C THR A 227 6.57 7.64 12.45
N SER A 228 7.89 7.52 12.36
CA SER A 228 8.54 6.46 11.60
C SER A 228 8.35 5.13 12.32
N VAL A 229 8.05 4.10 11.54
CA VAL A 229 7.78 2.74 12.05
C VAL A 229 8.83 1.75 11.57
N LEU A 230 9.51 2.04 10.44
CA LEU A 230 10.63 1.26 9.89
C LEU A 230 11.90 2.08 9.96
#